data_2da07eea887ead2f0ac037f9c5a6ccc8
#
_entry.id   2da07eea887ead2f0ac037f9c5a6ccc8
#
_cell.length_a   1.000
_cell.length_b   1.000
_cell.length_c   1.000
_cell.angle_alpha   90.00
_cell.angle_beta   90.00
_cell.angle_gamma   90.00
#
_symmetry.space_group_name_H-M   'P 1'
#
loop_
_entity.id
_entity.type
_entity.pdbx_description
1 polymer ?
#
loop_
_entity_poly.entity_id
_entity_poly.type
_entity_poly.pdbx_seq_one_letter_code
_entity_poly.pdbx_strand_id
1 'polypeptide(L)'
;MNRKTYLYLAAIFLVGALTGGLLGATLTKQYLVKALHPKALASRIEKELTQKLGLDDAQQKTTRLLVDRSMARIMGIYAETIQKVDAELLDAQKELTSELTPEQRIKLKDLAASRQDFLRKHAPVAPTGL
;
A
#
# COMPACT_ATOMS: atom_id res chain seq x y z
N MET A 1 -1.99 4.59 -46.67
CA MET A 1 -2.68 3.88 -45.57
C MET A 1 -4.00 4.59 -45.28
N ASN A 2 -5.15 3.90 -45.40
CA ASN A 2 -6.48 4.52 -45.32
C ASN A 2 -6.82 4.99 -43.88
N ARG A 3 -7.50 6.14 -43.75
CA ARG A 3 -8.00 6.68 -42.45
C ARG A 3 -8.73 5.61 -41.59
N LYS A 4 -9.38 4.66 -42.26
CA LYS A 4 -10.06 3.52 -41.58
C LYS A 4 -9.09 2.58 -40.87
N THR A 5 -7.92 2.33 -41.45
CA THR A 5 -6.88 1.47 -40.86
C THR A 5 -6.30 2.07 -39.58
N TYR A 6 -6.11 3.39 -39.54
CA TYR A 6 -5.67 4.07 -38.32
C TYR A 6 -6.72 4.03 -37.22
N LEU A 7 -8.01 4.15 -37.54
CA LEU A 7 -9.11 4.02 -36.60
C LEU A 7 -9.20 2.62 -36.01
N TYR A 8 -9.02 1.57 -36.80
CA TYR A 8 -8.98 0.19 -36.27
C TYR A 8 -7.78 -0.07 -35.37
N LEU A 9 -6.59 0.41 -35.75
CA LEU A 9 -5.39 0.29 -34.93
C LEU A 9 -5.53 1.05 -33.61
N ALA A 10 -6.08 2.26 -33.64
CA ALA A 10 -6.35 3.05 -32.43
C ALA A 10 -7.40 2.37 -31.52
N ALA A 11 -8.45 1.80 -32.08
CA ALA A 11 -9.47 1.07 -31.32
C ALA A 11 -8.89 -0.18 -30.66
N ILE A 12 -8.10 -0.98 -31.36
CA ILE A 12 -7.42 -2.17 -30.81
C ILE A 12 -6.45 -1.76 -29.70
N PHE A 13 -5.68 -0.69 -29.91
CA PHE A 13 -4.76 -0.18 -28.89
C PHE A 13 -5.49 0.31 -27.64
N LEU A 14 -6.60 1.04 -27.78
CA LEU A 14 -7.44 1.51 -26.67
C LEU A 14 -8.02 0.34 -25.88
N VAL A 15 -8.57 -0.66 -26.54
CA VAL A 15 -9.10 -1.87 -25.90
C VAL A 15 -7.98 -2.62 -25.15
N GLY A 16 -6.82 -2.78 -25.78
CA GLY A 16 -5.65 -3.41 -25.15
C GLY A 16 -5.12 -2.64 -23.95
N ALA A 17 -5.08 -1.30 -24.02
CA ALA A 17 -4.65 -0.44 -22.93
C ALA A 17 -5.63 -0.47 -21.75
N LEU A 18 -6.94 -0.47 -22.01
CA LEU A 18 -7.99 -0.57 -20.98
C LEU A 18 -7.97 -1.94 -20.29
N THR A 19 -7.92 -3.03 -21.04
CA THR A 19 -7.89 -4.38 -20.48
C THR A 19 -6.56 -4.68 -19.80
N GLY A 20 -5.44 -4.32 -20.40
CA GLY A 20 -4.11 -4.49 -19.82
C GLY A 20 -3.87 -3.61 -18.58
N GLY A 21 -4.35 -2.38 -18.58
CA GLY A 21 -4.28 -1.46 -17.43
C GLY A 21 -5.08 -1.93 -16.24
N LEU A 22 -6.32 -2.38 -16.45
CA LEU A 22 -7.21 -2.90 -15.38
C LEU A 22 -6.68 -4.22 -14.79
N LEU A 23 -6.28 -5.16 -15.63
CA LEU A 23 -5.71 -6.45 -15.18
C LEU A 23 -4.33 -6.25 -14.53
N GLY A 24 -3.49 -5.39 -15.09
CA GLY A 24 -2.19 -5.06 -14.53
C GLY A 24 -2.29 -4.41 -13.16
N ALA A 25 -3.20 -3.45 -12.98
CA ALA A 25 -3.38 -2.76 -11.70
C ALA A 25 -3.90 -3.69 -10.58
N THR A 26 -4.79 -4.63 -10.89
CA THR A 26 -5.32 -5.59 -9.90
C THR A 26 -4.29 -6.64 -9.51
N LEU A 27 -3.55 -7.18 -10.47
CA LEU A 27 -2.47 -8.15 -10.21
C LEU A 27 -1.32 -7.50 -9.45
N THR A 28 -0.89 -6.31 -9.85
CA THR A 28 0.21 -5.58 -9.20
C THR A 28 -0.15 -5.24 -7.75
N LYS A 29 -1.39 -4.80 -7.47
CA LYS A 29 -1.84 -4.54 -6.08
C LYS A 29 -1.78 -5.79 -5.20
N GLN A 30 -2.23 -6.94 -5.69
CA GLN A 30 -2.20 -8.19 -4.91
C GLN A 30 -0.77 -8.69 -4.67
N TYR A 31 0.11 -8.58 -5.67
CA TYR A 31 1.52 -8.95 -5.52
C TYR A 31 2.28 -7.99 -4.61
N LEU A 32 2.05 -6.68 -4.74
CA LEU A 32 2.70 -5.67 -3.91
C LEU A 32 2.29 -5.81 -2.43
N VAL A 33 1.01 -5.99 -2.15
CA VAL A 33 0.49 -6.16 -0.78
C VAL A 33 1.05 -7.43 -0.15
N LYS A 34 1.12 -8.55 -0.89
CA LYS A 34 1.72 -9.79 -0.38
C LYS A 34 3.24 -9.69 -0.20
N ALA A 35 3.94 -9.02 -1.13
CA ALA A 35 5.41 -8.86 -1.08
C ALA A 35 5.84 -7.90 0.03
N LEU A 36 5.01 -6.92 0.39
CA LEU A 36 5.27 -5.95 1.47
C LEU A 36 4.73 -6.43 2.83
N HIS A 37 4.20 -7.65 2.93
CA HIS A 37 3.78 -8.20 4.21
C HIS A 37 4.99 -8.29 5.15
N PRO A 38 4.95 -7.71 6.37
CA PRO A 38 6.11 -7.57 7.26
C PRO A 38 6.86 -8.87 7.50
N LYS A 39 6.14 -9.98 7.69
CA LYS A 39 6.74 -11.31 7.88
C LYS A 39 7.45 -11.84 6.63
N ALA A 40 6.88 -11.62 5.45
CA ALA A 40 7.50 -12.05 4.19
C ALA A 40 8.76 -11.24 3.90
N LEU A 41 8.73 -9.94 4.19
CA LEU A 41 9.88 -9.06 4.04
C LEU A 41 11.01 -9.42 5.02
N ALA A 42 10.69 -9.67 6.29
CA ALA A 42 11.66 -10.10 7.30
C ALA A 42 12.37 -11.40 6.88
N SER A 43 11.59 -12.41 6.49
CA SER A 43 12.16 -13.71 6.04
C SER A 43 13.02 -13.57 4.78
N ARG A 44 12.67 -12.68 3.87
CA ARG A 44 13.46 -12.40 2.67
C ARG A 44 14.79 -11.75 3.00
N ILE A 45 14.79 -10.75 3.88
CA ILE A 45 15.99 -10.07 4.36
C ILE A 45 16.91 -11.05 5.08
N GLU A 46 16.37 -11.87 6.00
CA GLU A 46 17.13 -12.90 6.72
C GLU A 46 17.82 -13.86 5.74
N LYS A 47 17.07 -14.40 4.77
CA LYS A 47 17.60 -15.30 3.77
C LYS A 47 18.70 -14.66 2.92
N GLU A 48 18.51 -13.43 2.51
CA GLU A 48 19.47 -12.68 1.69
C GLU A 48 20.77 -12.42 2.47
N LEU A 49 20.67 -12.01 3.74
CA LEU A 49 21.83 -11.80 4.61
C LEU A 49 22.58 -13.12 4.85
N THR A 50 21.85 -14.20 5.15
CA THR A 50 22.46 -15.54 5.36
C THR A 50 23.24 -15.99 4.14
N GLN A 51 22.68 -15.84 2.95
CA GLN A 51 23.31 -16.29 1.71
C GLN A 51 24.50 -15.40 1.30
N LYS A 52 24.35 -14.08 1.39
CA LYS A 52 25.40 -13.16 0.94
C LYS A 52 26.58 -13.06 1.90
N LEU A 53 26.33 -13.20 3.20
CA LEU A 53 27.38 -13.09 4.23
C LEU A 53 27.91 -14.44 4.68
N GLY A 54 27.30 -15.57 4.27
CA GLY A 54 27.72 -16.90 4.67
C GLY A 54 27.63 -17.13 6.19
N LEU A 55 26.48 -16.67 6.78
CA LEU A 55 26.30 -16.71 8.24
C LEU A 55 26.24 -18.15 8.77
N ASP A 56 26.95 -18.40 9.88
CA ASP A 56 26.82 -19.63 10.63
C ASP A 56 25.49 -19.69 11.43
N ASP A 57 25.16 -20.84 12.01
CA ASP A 57 23.88 -21.08 12.69
C ASP A 57 23.65 -20.12 13.87
N ALA A 58 24.67 -19.77 14.62
CA ALA A 58 24.58 -18.82 15.73
C ALA A 58 24.33 -17.39 15.23
N GLN A 59 25.00 -16.99 14.17
CA GLN A 59 24.82 -15.70 13.50
C GLN A 59 23.44 -15.59 12.84
N GLN A 60 22.95 -16.66 12.21
CA GLN A 60 21.60 -16.70 11.64
C GLN A 60 20.53 -16.46 12.70
N LYS A 61 20.64 -17.13 13.86
CA LYS A 61 19.71 -16.94 14.97
C LYS A 61 19.69 -15.50 15.48
N THR A 62 20.86 -14.90 15.64
CA THR A 62 21.00 -13.50 16.05
C THR A 62 20.43 -12.54 14.99
N THR A 63 20.74 -12.79 13.72
CA THR A 63 20.24 -12.00 12.60
C THR A 63 18.72 -12.02 12.53
N ARG A 64 18.10 -13.19 12.72
CA ARG A 64 16.64 -13.33 12.75
C ARG A 64 16.02 -12.47 13.84
N LEU A 65 16.53 -12.54 15.07
CA LEU A 65 16.05 -11.73 16.18
C LEU A 65 16.16 -10.21 15.90
N LEU A 66 17.28 -9.80 15.30
CA LEU A 66 17.50 -8.40 14.93
C LEU A 66 16.56 -7.94 13.83
N VAL A 67 16.35 -8.75 12.80
CA VAL A 67 15.44 -8.45 11.69
C VAL A 67 14.00 -8.36 12.21
N ASP A 68 13.54 -9.31 13.01
CA ASP A 68 12.19 -9.31 13.58
C ASP A 68 11.95 -8.06 14.47
N ARG A 69 12.91 -7.71 15.33
CA ARG A 69 12.85 -6.51 16.15
C ARG A 69 12.81 -5.22 15.31
N SER A 70 13.66 -5.16 14.30
CA SER A 70 13.71 -3.99 13.40
C SER A 70 12.40 -3.84 12.62
N MET A 71 11.82 -4.95 12.14
CA MET A 71 10.53 -4.95 11.48
C MET A 71 9.39 -4.49 12.40
N ALA A 72 9.38 -4.94 13.65
CA ALA A 72 8.39 -4.48 14.63
C ALA A 72 8.48 -2.95 14.84
N ARG A 73 9.70 -2.40 14.95
CA ARG A 73 9.91 -0.94 15.07
C ARG A 73 9.46 -0.19 13.83
N ILE A 74 9.81 -0.66 12.64
CA ILE A 74 9.40 -0.06 11.37
C ILE A 74 7.87 -0.03 11.26
N MET A 75 7.19 -1.12 11.62
CA MET A 75 5.73 -1.18 11.62
C MET A 75 5.11 -0.21 12.63
N GLY A 76 5.73 -0.04 13.79
CA GLY A 76 5.31 0.96 14.79
C GLY A 76 5.40 2.38 14.25
N ILE A 77 6.53 2.75 13.65
CA ILE A 77 6.73 4.07 13.02
C ILE A 77 5.71 4.29 11.91
N TYR A 78 5.46 3.27 11.09
CA TYR A 78 4.50 3.36 10.01
C TYR A 78 3.07 3.58 10.52
N ALA A 79 2.67 2.84 11.55
CA ALA A 79 1.36 3.00 12.18
C ALA A 79 1.17 4.40 12.80
N GLU A 80 2.19 4.91 13.49
CA GLU A 80 2.19 6.27 14.04
C GLU A 80 2.08 7.32 12.94
N THR A 81 2.83 7.15 11.86
CA THR A 81 2.80 8.06 10.71
C THR A 81 1.41 8.10 10.06
N ILE A 82 0.78 6.94 9.87
CA ILE A 82 -0.59 6.87 9.33
C ILE A 82 -1.57 7.61 10.23
N GLN A 83 -1.48 7.45 11.55
CA GLN A 83 -2.35 8.16 12.49
C GLN A 83 -2.18 9.68 12.41
N LYS A 84 -0.93 10.16 12.30
CA LYS A 84 -0.65 11.60 12.13
C LYS A 84 -1.22 12.12 10.81
N VAL A 85 -1.00 11.40 9.71
CA VAL A 85 -1.56 11.77 8.40
C VAL A 85 -3.08 11.78 8.43
N ASP A 86 -3.71 10.81 9.10
CA ASP A 86 -5.17 10.75 9.22
C ASP A 86 -5.73 11.93 10.03
N ALA A 87 -5.06 12.32 11.12
CA ALA A 87 -5.43 13.49 11.91
C ALA A 87 -5.38 14.78 11.08
N GLU A 88 -4.29 15.02 10.34
CA GLU A 88 -4.15 16.17 9.46
C GLU A 88 -5.23 16.22 8.37
N LEU A 89 -5.55 15.07 7.78
CA LEU A 89 -6.63 15.00 6.79
C LEU A 89 -8.01 15.26 7.37
N LEU A 90 -8.26 14.84 8.62
CA LEU A 90 -9.49 15.14 9.33
C LEU A 90 -9.61 16.64 9.63
N ASP A 91 -8.54 17.30 10.02
CA ASP A 91 -8.54 18.73 10.30
C ASP A 91 -8.72 19.54 9.01
N ALA A 92 -8.01 19.19 7.94
CA ALA A 92 -8.23 19.78 6.62
C ALA A 92 -9.67 19.59 6.12
N GLN A 93 -10.28 18.43 6.39
CA GLN A 93 -11.68 18.16 6.05
C GLN A 93 -12.65 19.06 6.84
N LYS A 94 -12.38 19.33 8.13
CA LYS A 94 -13.19 20.23 8.93
C LYS A 94 -13.12 21.66 8.39
N GLU A 95 -11.94 22.14 8.07
CA GLU A 95 -11.72 23.47 7.47
C GLU A 95 -12.48 23.57 6.14
N LEU A 96 -12.30 22.60 5.25
CA LEU A 96 -12.97 22.57 3.97
C LEU A 96 -14.51 22.57 4.10
N THR A 97 -15.05 21.89 5.12
CA THR A 97 -16.50 21.77 5.32
C THR A 97 -17.19 23.12 5.47
N SER A 98 -16.50 24.14 6.01
CA SER A 98 -17.04 25.51 6.15
C SER A 98 -17.26 26.20 4.81
N GLU A 99 -16.46 25.86 3.81
CA GLU A 99 -16.48 26.47 2.46
C GLU A 99 -17.40 25.73 1.47
N LEU A 100 -17.94 24.55 1.86
CA LEU A 100 -18.70 23.70 0.96
C LEU A 100 -20.22 23.92 1.07
N THR A 101 -20.91 23.75 -0.07
CA THR A 101 -22.36 23.67 -0.12
C THR A 101 -22.88 22.42 0.60
N PRO A 102 -24.16 22.37 1.01
CA PRO A 102 -24.75 21.19 1.66
C PRO A 102 -24.57 19.89 0.86
N GLU A 103 -24.73 19.95 -0.45
CA GLU A 103 -24.57 18.79 -1.35
C GLU A 103 -23.11 18.32 -1.41
N GLN A 104 -22.15 19.26 -1.46
CA GLN A 104 -20.73 18.96 -1.45
C GLN A 104 -20.28 18.35 -0.12
N ARG A 105 -20.86 18.77 1.01
CA ARG A 105 -20.59 18.19 2.33
C ARG A 105 -20.99 16.73 2.41
N ILE A 106 -22.12 16.35 1.80
CA ILE A 106 -22.53 14.95 1.72
C ILE A 106 -21.50 14.12 0.97
N LYS A 107 -21.08 14.58 -0.21
CA LYS A 107 -20.07 13.89 -1.03
C LYS A 107 -18.72 13.77 -0.29
N LEU A 108 -18.31 14.81 0.42
CA LEU A 108 -17.07 14.79 1.23
C LEU A 108 -17.14 13.75 2.35
N LYS A 109 -18.31 13.64 3.00
CA LYS A 109 -18.54 12.64 4.06
C LYS A 109 -18.47 11.22 3.53
N ASP A 110 -19.02 10.95 2.36
CA ASP A 110 -18.94 9.65 1.71
C ASP A 110 -17.50 9.28 1.31
N LEU A 111 -16.73 10.26 0.80
CA LEU A 111 -15.30 10.07 0.51
C LEU A 111 -14.49 9.76 1.76
N ALA A 112 -14.74 10.46 2.86
CA ALA A 112 -14.08 10.23 4.13
C ALA A 112 -14.38 8.85 4.70
N ALA A 113 -15.64 8.41 4.64
CA ALA A 113 -16.06 7.07 5.06
C ALA A 113 -15.37 5.98 4.23
N SER A 114 -15.32 6.13 2.92
CA SER A 114 -14.64 5.21 2.01
C SER A 114 -13.14 5.11 2.31
N ARG A 115 -12.49 6.23 2.64
CA ARG A 115 -11.08 6.29 3.02
C ARG A 115 -10.83 5.54 4.34
N GLN A 116 -11.66 5.78 5.36
CA GLN A 116 -11.53 5.08 6.65
C GLN A 116 -11.71 3.57 6.50
N ASP A 117 -12.66 3.13 5.69
CA ASP A 117 -12.86 1.71 5.41
C ASP A 117 -11.67 1.09 4.67
N PHE A 118 -11.09 1.83 3.72
CA PHE A 118 -9.87 1.42 3.04
C PHE A 118 -8.68 1.28 4.02
N LEU A 119 -8.46 2.28 4.88
CA LEU A 119 -7.39 2.24 5.89
C LEU A 119 -7.59 1.08 6.87
N ARG A 120 -8.82 0.86 7.35
CA ARG A 120 -9.13 -0.25 8.24
C ARG A 120 -8.84 -1.62 7.62
N LYS A 121 -9.10 -1.78 6.33
CA LYS A 121 -8.86 -3.04 5.60
C LYS A 121 -7.39 -3.29 5.26
N HIS A 122 -6.59 -2.22 5.12
CA HIS A 122 -5.23 -2.29 4.59
C HIS A 122 -4.17 -1.76 5.55
N ALA A 123 -4.57 -1.20 6.69
CA ALA A 123 -3.61 -0.79 7.72
C ALA A 123 -2.83 -2.02 8.22
N PRO A 124 -1.51 -1.95 8.30
CA PRO A 124 -0.73 -3.00 8.94
C PRO A 124 -1.20 -3.13 10.39
N VAL A 125 -1.61 -4.33 10.76
CA VAL A 125 -1.96 -4.63 12.15
C VAL A 125 -0.70 -4.40 12.97
N ALA A 126 -0.73 -3.40 13.85
CA ALA A 126 0.34 -3.22 14.84
C ALA A 126 0.48 -4.56 15.59
N PRO A 127 1.70 -5.07 15.78
CA PRO A 127 1.88 -6.28 16.58
C PRO A 127 1.39 -6.00 17.99
N THR A 128 0.24 -6.59 18.32
CA THR A 128 -0.31 -6.59 19.67
C THR A 128 0.60 -7.47 20.53
N GLY A 129 1.36 -6.87 21.43
CA GLY A 129 1.95 -7.56 22.57
C GLY A 129 3.43 -7.90 22.48
N LEU A 130 4.21 -7.13 23.18
CA LEU A 130 5.29 -7.63 24.03
C LEU A 130 4.86 -7.40 25.46
#